data_bd47375d96939245199c28469d0f967d
#
_entry.id   bd47375d96939245199c28469d0f967d
#
_cell.length_a   1.000
_cell.length_b   1.000
_cell.length_c   1.000
_cell.angle_alpha   90.00
_cell.angle_beta   90.00
_cell.angle_gamma   90.00
#
_symmetry.space_group_name_H-M   'P 1'
#
loop_
_entity.id
_entity.type
_entity.pdbx_description
1 polymer ?
#
loop_
_entity_poly.entity_id
_entity_poly.type
_entity_poly.pdbx_seq_one_letter_code
_entity_poly.pdbx_strand_id
1 'polypeptide(L)' 'MTELLPPLVEMSLQIAWDFLDASGEIEDPQQTAEVLLGTIKTLVLRGEHRRLMLSNLAIDAFREFKQAV' A
#
# COMPACT_ATOMS: atom_id res chain seq x y z
N MET A 1 10.87 -18.94 9.03
CA MET A 1 10.80 -18.84 7.56
C MET A 1 10.13 -17.56 7.14
N THR A 2 10.76 -16.81 6.25
CA THR A 2 10.20 -15.55 5.80
C THR A 2 9.19 -15.79 4.69
N GLU A 3 8.00 -15.28 4.87
CA GLU A 3 6.98 -15.37 3.84
C GLU A 3 7.26 -14.31 2.76
N LEU A 4 7.37 -14.76 1.51
CA LEU A 4 7.62 -13.87 0.40
C LEU A 4 6.29 -13.34 -0.14
N LEU A 5 6.20 -12.04 -0.32
CA LEU A 5 5.04 -11.42 -0.95
C LEU A 5 5.08 -11.69 -2.46
N PRO A 6 3.91 -11.88 -3.08
CA PRO A 6 3.87 -11.94 -4.55
C PRO A 6 4.52 -10.69 -5.15
N PRO A 7 5.23 -10.82 -6.27
CA PRO A 7 5.92 -9.67 -6.88
C PRO A 7 5.02 -8.46 -7.13
N LEU A 8 3.79 -8.70 -7.58
CA LEU A 8 2.85 -7.60 -7.84
C LEU A 8 2.53 -6.83 -6.56
N VAL A 9 2.31 -7.53 -5.45
CA VAL A 9 2.03 -6.91 -4.16
C VAL A 9 3.24 -6.12 -3.69
N GLU A 10 4.41 -6.72 -3.76
CA GLU A 10 5.65 -6.08 -3.33
C GLU A 10 5.94 -4.81 -4.12
N MET A 11 5.81 -4.89 -5.45
CA MET A 11 6.08 -3.74 -6.32
C MET A 11 5.10 -2.60 -6.09
N SER A 12 3.82 -2.92 -5.94
CA SER A 12 2.79 -1.92 -5.67
C SER A 12 2.99 -1.27 -4.31
N LEU A 13 3.35 -2.07 -3.32
CA LEU A 13 3.64 -1.57 -1.98
C LEU A 13 4.84 -0.62 -2.01
N GLN A 14 5.89 -0.98 -2.74
CA GLN A 14 7.08 -0.15 -2.84
C GLN A 14 6.78 1.19 -3.50
N ILE A 15 5.99 1.19 -4.57
CA ILE A 15 5.60 2.43 -5.25
C ILE A 15 4.82 3.35 -4.30
N ALA A 16 3.83 2.80 -3.61
CA ALA A 16 3.03 3.58 -2.68
C ALA A 16 3.88 4.10 -1.52
N TRP A 17 4.75 3.25 -0.99
CA TRP A 17 5.64 3.62 0.10
C TRP A 17 6.56 4.76 -0.28
N ASP A 18 7.24 4.64 -1.42
CA ASP A 18 8.18 5.65 -1.89
C ASP A 18 7.48 7.00 -2.09
N PHE A 19 6.27 6.98 -2.63
CA PHE A 19 5.49 8.20 -2.83
C PHE A 19 5.16 8.88 -1.49
N LEU A 20 4.66 8.10 -0.53
CA LEU A 20 4.28 8.65 0.78
C LEU A 20 5.49 9.10 1.59
N ASP A 21 6.60 8.36 1.48
CA ASP A 21 7.85 8.74 2.13
C ASP A 21 8.38 10.06 1.57
N ALA A 22 8.39 10.20 0.24
CA ALA A 22 8.86 11.41 -0.40
C ALA A 22 8.01 12.63 -0.07
N SER A 23 6.72 12.44 0.15
CA SER A 23 5.81 13.53 0.51
C SER A 23 5.73 13.78 2.03
N GLY A 24 6.51 13.04 2.82
CA GLY A 24 6.57 13.24 4.27
C GLY A 24 5.35 12.76 5.03
N GLU A 25 4.58 11.85 4.46
CA GLU A 25 3.33 11.39 5.05
C GLU A 25 3.47 10.17 5.96
N ILE A 26 4.64 9.54 6.01
CA ILE A 26 4.84 8.36 6.85
C ILE A 26 5.32 8.79 8.24
N GLU A 27 4.42 8.73 9.21
CA GLU A 27 4.73 9.04 10.60
C GLU A 27 4.98 7.75 11.40
N ASP A 28 4.14 6.73 11.17
CA ASP A 28 4.25 5.42 11.80
C ASP A 28 4.47 4.38 10.70
N PRO A 29 5.74 3.95 10.49
CA PRO A 29 6.04 3.02 9.40
C PRO A 29 5.28 1.70 9.48
N GLN A 30 5.11 1.14 10.67
CA GLN A 30 4.39 -0.12 10.82
C GLN A 30 2.93 0.01 10.43
N GLN A 31 2.26 1.06 10.92
CA GLN A 31 0.86 1.29 10.60
C GLN A 31 0.67 1.57 9.11
N THR A 32 1.57 2.36 8.53
CA THR A 32 1.54 2.64 7.09
C THR A 32 1.64 1.35 6.29
N ALA A 33 2.59 0.49 6.63
CA ALA A 33 2.78 -0.78 5.95
C ALA A 33 1.53 -1.66 6.05
N GLU A 34 0.92 -1.73 7.22
CA GLU A 34 -0.28 -2.53 7.44
C GLU A 34 -1.45 -2.05 6.58
N VAL A 35 -1.69 -0.75 6.53
CA VAL A 35 -2.79 -0.19 5.74
C VAL A 35 -2.55 -0.41 4.24
N LEU A 36 -1.35 -0.08 3.76
CA LEU A 36 -1.03 -0.24 2.35
C LEU A 36 -1.09 -1.71 1.92
N LEU A 37 -0.48 -2.59 2.69
CA LEU A 37 -0.42 -4.00 2.37
C LEU A 37 -1.82 -4.63 2.39
N GLY A 38 -2.62 -4.32 3.40
CA GLY A 38 -3.98 -4.83 3.51
C GLY A 38 -4.85 -4.40 2.34
N THR A 39 -4.74 -3.13 1.93
CA THR A 39 -5.48 -2.61 0.79
C THR A 39 -5.07 -3.31 -0.51
N ILE A 40 -3.76 -3.40 -0.75
CA ILE A 40 -3.25 -4.03 -1.96
C ILE A 40 -3.67 -5.49 -2.04
N LYS A 41 -3.52 -6.23 -0.96
CA LYS A 41 -3.92 -7.65 -0.94
C LYS A 41 -5.41 -7.82 -1.25
N THR A 42 -6.26 -6.99 -0.67
CA THR A 42 -7.69 -7.05 -0.91
C THR A 42 -8.01 -6.79 -2.39
N LEU A 43 -7.37 -5.79 -2.98
CA LEU A 43 -7.59 -5.45 -4.39
C LEU A 43 -7.10 -6.55 -5.33
N VAL A 44 -5.97 -7.16 -5.02
CA VAL A 44 -5.45 -8.27 -5.82
C VAL A 44 -6.41 -9.46 -5.77
N LEU A 45 -6.97 -9.75 -4.60
CA LEU A 45 -7.95 -10.83 -4.46
C LEU A 45 -9.24 -10.55 -5.24
N ARG A 46 -9.54 -9.29 -5.50
CA ARG A 46 -10.70 -8.88 -6.31
C ARG A 46 -10.38 -8.87 -7.81
N GLY A 47 -9.16 -9.20 -8.19
CA GLY A 47 -8.77 -9.30 -9.60
C GLY A 47 -8.00 -8.11 -10.14
N GLU A 48 -7.67 -7.10 -9.34
CA GLU A 48 -6.87 -5.99 -9.82
C GLU A 48 -5.40 -6.41 -9.89
N HIS A 49 -4.73 -6.17 -11.04
CA HIS A 49 -3.32 -6.53 -11.21
C HIS A 49 -2.49 -5.45 -11.89
N ARG A 50 -3.00 -4.23 -12.00
CA ARG A 50 -2.22 -3.11 -12.54
C ARG A 50 -1.48 -2.43 -11.40
N ARG A 51 -0.15 -2.44 -11.45
CA ARG A 51 0.70 -1.91 -10.38
C ARG A 51 0.34 -0.48 -9.98
N LEU A 52 0.20 0.37 -10.99
CA LEU A 52 -0.07 1.78 -10.73
C LEU A 52 -1.45 1.99 -10.11
N MET A 53 -2.44 1.22 -10.56
CA MET A 53 -3.77 1.29 -9.97
C MET A 53 -3.75 0.83 -8.52
N LEU A 54 -3.07 -0.29 -8.24
CA LEU A 54 -2.95 -0.81 -6.88
C LEU A 54 -2.28 0.20 -5.97
N SER A 55 -1.17 0.79 -6.42
CA SER A 55 -0.45 1.76 -5.60
C SER A 55 -1.27 3.03 -5.37
N ASN A 56 -1.95 3.54 -6.40
CA ASN A 56 -2.77 4.74 -6.27
C ASN A 56 -3.95 4.52 -5.31
N LEU A 57 -4.63 3.39 -5.44
CA LEU A 57 -5.75 3.08 -4.54
C LEU A 57 -5.29 2.85 -3.12
N ALA A 58 -4.11 2.27 -2.94
CA ALA A 58 -3.53 2.09 -1.60
C ALA A 58 -3.19 3.45 -0.96
N ILE A 59 -2.63 4.37 -1.74
CA ILE A 59 -2.34 5.72 -1.25
C ILE A 59 -3.63 6.42 -0.83
N ASP A 60 -4.67 6.33 -1.66
CA ASP A 60 -5.96 6.94 -1.33
C ASP A 60 -6.56 6.35 -0.06
N ALA A 61 -6.50 5.02 0.08
CA ALA A 61 -6.99 4.35 1.27
C ALA A 61 -6.23 4.78 2.53
N PHE A 62 -4.92 4.93 2.41
CA PHE A 62 -4.10 5.38 3.52
C PHE A 62 -4.48 6.81 3.96
N ARG A 63 -4.68 7.70 3.00
CA ARG A 63 -5.06 9.08 3.29
C ARG A 63 -6.44 9.16 3.92
N GLU A 64 -7.38 8.36 3.45
CA GLU A 64 -8.70 8.27 4.06
C GLU A 64 -8.62 7.74 5.50
N PHE A 65 -7.78 6.74 5.72
CA PHE A 65 -7.56 6.19 7.04
C PHE A 65 -7.04 7.26 8.00
N LYS A 66 -6.09 8.07 7.56
CA LYS A 66 -5.54 9.14 8.40
C LYS A 66 -6.57 10.23 8.71
N GLN A 67 -7.45 10.52 7.77
CA GLN A 67 -8.49 11.53 7.98
C GLN A 67 -9.58 11.04 8.94
N ALA A 68 -9.82 9.74 8.97
CA ALA A 68 -10.88 9.15 9.80
C ALA A 68 -10.49 9.04 11.27
N VAL A 69 -9.23 9.18 11.59
CA VAL A 69 -8.71 9.00 12.96
C VAL A 69 -8.65 10.30 13.72
#